data_34c8d92e14d8c741b8847bd4bd67ca90
#
_entry.id   34c8d92e14d8c741b8847bd4bd67ca90
#
_cell.length_a   1.000
_cell.length_b   1.000
_cell.length_c   1.000
_cell.angle_alpha   90.00
_cell.angle_beta   90.00
_cell.angle_gamma   90.00
#
_symmetry.space_group_name_H-M   'P 1'
#
loop_
_entity.id
_entity.type
_entity.pdbx_description
1 polymer ?
#
loop_
_entity_poly.entity_id
_entity_poly.type
_entity_poly.pdbx_seq_one_letter_code
_entity_poly.pdbx_strand_id
1 'polypeptide(L)' 'MAEDVLAPLAGKVLSLAVEVGAVVQEDDEVLVLEAMKMETGGYAPCDGQVVVIKVQVGDQVEEDDPLATID' A
#
# COMPACT_ATOMS: atom_id res chain seq x y z
N MET A 1 -13.18 -10.76 -5.21
CA MET A 1 -12.94 -10.87 -3.77
C MET A 1 -11.91 -9.84 -3.36
N ALA A 2 -12.11 -9.26 -2.20
CA ALA A 2 -11.21 -8.23 -1.71
C ALA A 2 -9.87 -8.81 -1.29
N GLU A 3 -8.78 -8.14 -1.61
CA GLU A 3 -7.44 -8.52 -1.19
C GLU A 3 -6.74 -7.32 -0.59
N ASP A 4 -6.00 -7.57 0.47
CA ASP A 4 -5.24 -6.50 1.14
C ASP A 4 -3.87 -6.34 0.52
N VAL A 5 -3.46 -5.08 0.39
CA VAL A 5 -2.08 -4.73 0.09
C VAL A 5 -1.33 -4.78 1.41
N LEU A 6 -0.34 -5.64 1.52
CA LEU A 6 0.41 -5.84 2.76
C LEU A 6 1.76 -5.14 2.70
N ALA A 7 2.22 -4.66 3.85
CA ALA A 7 3.53 -4.01 3.92
C ALA A 7 4.62 -5.06 3.66
N PRO A 8 5.56 -4.80 2.74
CA PRO A 8 6.64 -5.74 2.46
C PRO A 8 7.67 -5.82 3.58
N LEU A 9 7.77 -4.77 4.37
CA LEU A 9 8.64 -4.75 5.56
C LEU A 9 8.21 -3.60 6.48
N ALA A 10 8.74 -3.58 7.69
CA ALA A 10 8.45 -2.52 8.64
C ALA A 10 9.05 -1.21 8.13
N GLY A 11 8.30 -0.13 8.24
CA GLY A 11 8.77 1.17 7.78
C GLY A 11 7.75 2.27 8.03
N LYS A 12 8.02 3.41 7.41
CA LYS A 12 7.18 4.60 7.54
C LYS A 12 6.59 4.94 6.17
N VAL A 13 5.30 5.26 6.14
CA VAL A 13 4.63 5.64 4.89
C VAL A 13 5.13 7.02 4.45
N LEU A 14 5.83 7.08 3.31
CA LEU A 14 6.33 8.33 2.75
C LEU A 14 5.30 9.03 1.90
N SER A 15 4.59 8.27 1.07
CA SER A 15 3.60 8.85 0.16
C SER A 15 2.59 7.80 -0.24
N LEU A 16 1.42 8.28 -0.65
CA LEU A 16 0.37 7.44 -1.21
C LEU A 16 0.29 7.73 -2.70
N ALA A 17 0.35 6.69 -3.53
CA ALA A 17 0.31 6.84 -4.98
C ALA A 17 -1.11 6.75 -5.53
N VAL A 18 -2.08 6.30 -4.71
CA VAL A 18 -3.46 6.10 -5.13
C VAL A 18 -4.41 6.64 -4.06
N GLU A 19 -5.68 6.79 -4.45
CA GLU A 19 -6.75 7.21 -3.56
C GLU A 19 -7.84 6.16 -3.55
N VAL A 20 -8.73 6.22 -2.54
CA VAL A 20 -9.93 5.39 -2.52
C VAL A 20 -10.73 5.68 -3.80
N GLY A 21 -11.12 4.61 -4.48
CA GLY A 21 -11.81 4.69 -5.76
C GLY A 21 -10.91 4.53 -6.97
N ALA A 22 -9.59 4.58 -6.80
CA ALA A 22 -8.67 4.42 -7.92
C ALA A 22 -8.71 2.99 -8.46
N VAL A 23 -8.66 2.87 -9.78
CA VAL A 23 -8.53 1.57 -10.44
C VAL A 23 -7.06 1.24 -10.57
N VAL A 24 -6.68 0.04 -10.14
CA VAL A 24 -5.29 -0.40 -10.18
C VAL A 24 -5.19 -1.75 -10.88
N GLN A 25 -3.99 -2.05 -11.35
CA GLN A 25 -3.66 -3.33 -11.95
C GLN A 25 -2.65 -4.03 -11.06
N GLU A 26 -2.53 -5.34 -11.20
CA GLU A 26 -1.52 -6.11 -10.47
C GLU A 26 -0.15 -5.46 -10.65
N ASP A 27 0.59 -5.36 -9.54
CA ASP A 27 1.92 -4.75 -9.47
C ASP A 27 1.95 -3.22 -9.61
N ASP A 28 0.80 -2.55 -9.71
CA ASP A 28 0.79 -1.09 -9.65
C ASP A 28 1.24 -0.62 -8.26
N GLU A 29 2.03 0.44 -8.22
CA GLU A 29 2.48 1.03 -6.97
C GLU A 29 1.32 1.71 -6.26
N VAL A 30 1.08 1.33 -5.02
CA VAL A 30 -0.01 1.87 -4.20
C VAL A 30 0.52 2.94 -3.25
N LEU A 31 1.70 2.72 -2.70
CA LEU A 31 2.32 3.67 -1.80
C LEU A 31 3.83 3.40 -1.73
N VAL A 32 4.54 4.32 -1.08
CA VAL A 32 5.97 4.20 -0.86
C VAL A 32 6.24 4.19 0.64
N LEU A 33 7.06 3.25 1.07
CA LEU A 33 7.54 3.15 2.46
C LEU A 33 9.03 3.46 2.51
N GLU A 34 9.45 4.06 3.61
CA GLU A 34 10.87 4.21 3.92
C GLU A 34 11.24 3.24 5.03
N ALA A 35 12.24 2.41 4.76
CA ALA A 35 12.74 1.45 5.72
C ALA A 35 14.25 1.37 5.60
N MET A 36 14.97 1.50 6.72
CA MET A 36 16.43 1.39 6.74
C MET A 36 17.10 2.34 5.74
N LYS A 37 16.56 3.57 5.63
CA LYS A 37 17.07 4.62 4.73
C LYS A 37 16.90 4.28 3.25
N MET A 38 16.07 3.29 2.93
CA MET A 38 15.75 2.93 1.56
C MET A 38 14.26 3.09 1.34
N GLU A 39 13.88 3.45 0.12
CA GLU A 39 12.47 3.52 -0.26
C GLU A 39 12.07 2.19 -0.90
N THR A 40 10.89 1.71 -0.53
CA THR A 40 10.33 0.50 -1.12
C THR A 40 8.86 0.74 -1.41
N GLY A 41 8.34 0.11 -2.45
CA GLY A 41 6.95 0.28 -2.84
C GLY A 41 6.06 -0.80 -2.25
N GLY A 42 4.80 -0.43 -1.97
CA GLY A 42 3.73 -1.39 -1.76
C GLY A 42 2.97 -1.52 -3.07
N TYR A 43 2.77 -2.73 -3.54
CA TYR A 43 2.20 -2.99 -4.86
C TYR A 43 0.88 -3.72 -4.75
N ALA A 44 -0.02 -3.45 -5.71
CA ALA A 44 -1.31 -4.10 -5.75
C ALA A 44 -1.13 -5.61 -6.01
N PRO A 45 -1.80 -6.48 -5.23
CA PRO A 45 -1.69 -7.92 -5.43
C PRO A 45 -2.53 -8.43 -6.60
N CYS A 46 -3.45 -7.60 -7.09
CA CYS A 46 -4.38 -8.00 -8.16
C CYS A 46 -4.95 -6.75 -8.81
N ASP A 47 -5.60 -6.96 -9.96
CA ASP A 47 -6.38 -5.91 -10.60
C ASP A 47 -7.63 -5.63 -9.78
N GLY A 48 -8.07 -4.38 -9.75
CA GLY A 48 -9.29 -4.02 -9.06
C GLY A 48 -9.35 -2.55 -8.74
N GLN A 49 -10.13 -2.22 -7.72
CA GLN A 49 -10.35 -0.84 -7.29
C GLN A 49 -10.01 -0.71 -5.81
N VAL A 50 -9.34 0.37 -5.45
CA VAL A 50 -9.03 0.66 -4.05
C VAL A 50 -10.32 1.02 -3.33
N VAL A 51 -10.72 0.20 -2.37
CA VAL A 51 -11.98 0.43 -1.63
C VAL A 51 -11.74 1.04 -0.27
N VAL A 52 -10.55 0.83 0.30
CA VAL A 52 -10.19 1.47 1.57
C VAL A 52 -8.67 1.60 1.64
N ILE A 53 -8.21 2.71 2.25
CA ILE A 53 -6.79 2.91 2.58
C ILE A 53 -6.72 2.99 4.09
N LYS A 54 -5.88 2.15 4.69
CA LYS A 54 -5.84 1.95 6.15
C LYS A 54 -4.73 2.71 6.82
N VAL A 55 -3.91 3.43 6.06
CA VAL A 55 -2.76 4.16 6.59
C VAL A 55 -2.72 5.57 6.00
N GLN A 56 -1.94 6.44 6.62
CA GLN A 56 -1.73 7.81 6.18
C GLN A 56 -0.23 8.06 6.04
N VAL A 57 0.12 9.10 5.28
CA VAL A 57 1.51 9.54 5.18
C VAL A 57 2.02 9.87 6.58
N GLY A 58 3.18 9.30 6.91
CA GLY A 58 3.79 9.46 8.23
C GLY A 58 3.53 8.32 9.19
N ASP A 59 2.60 7.41 8.87
CA ASP A 59 2.31 6.27 9.74
C ASP A 59 3.46 5.26 9.73
N GLN A 60 3.69 4.64 10.89
CA GLN A 60 4.60 3.51 11.01
C GLN A 60 3.83 2.22 10.81
N VAL A 61 4.40 1.30 10.03
CA VAL A 61 3.79 0.00 9.77
C VAL A 61 4.80 -1.11 10.02
N GLU A 62 4.30 -2.29 10.29
CA GLU A 62 5.10 -3.50 10.46
C GLU A 62 4.97 -4.36 9.22
N GLU A 63 5.87 -5.32 9.07
CA GLU A 63 5.77 -6.30 7.97
C GLU A 63 4.40 -6.99 8.01
N ASP A 64 3.79 -7.13 6.85
CA ASP A 64 2.47 -7.75 6.65
C ASP A 64 1.29 -6.96 7.22
N ASP A 65 1.51 -5.74 7.70
CA ASP A 65 0.38 -4.88 8.08
C ASP A 65 -0.45 -4.55 6.84
N PRO A 66 -1.79 -4.60 6.95
CA PRO A 66 -2.64 -4.22 5.82
C PRO A 66 -2.57 -2.72 5.60
N LEU A 67 -2.29 -2.32 4.36
CA LEU A 67 -2.13 -0.92 3.98
C LEU A 67 -3.37 -0.39 3.28
N ALA A 68 -3.99 -1.21 2.45
CA ALA A 68 -5.17 -0.85 1.66
C ALA A 68 -5.86 -2.13 1.23
N THR A 69 -7.09 -2.01 0.76
CA THR A 69 -7.85 -3.14 0.25
C THR A 69 -8.24 -2.87 -1.20
N ILE A 70 -8.02 -3.86 -2.05
CA ILE A 70 -8.37 -3.84 -3.47
C ILE A 70 -9.53 -4.81 -3.69
N ASP A 71 -10.56 -4.39 -4.39
CA ASP A 71 -11.72 -5.25 -4.65
C ASP A 71 -12.22 -5.17 -6.10
#